data_b0592c0d41a79e24ba7de8e28d763420
#
_entry.id   b0592c0d41a79e24ba7de8e28d763420
#
_cell.length_a   1.000
_cell.length_b   1.000
_cell.length_c   1.000
_cell.angle_alpha   90.00
_cell.angle_beta   90.00
_cell.angle_gamma   90.00
#
_symmetry.space_group_name_H-M   'P 1'
#
loop_
_entity.id
_entity.type
_entity.pdbx_description
1 polymer ?
#
loop_
_entity_poly.entity_id
_entity_poly.type
_entity_poly.pdbx_seq_one_letter_code
_entity_poly.pdbx_strand_id
1 'polypeptide(L)'
;YRKWLMLILLVAAGYYAWAHLTARQGNQKVSFIPAVKSCHSAGQLKYCIYRAQSGTNGNVLYHLHGRNLDEQIWNDDTYWTSMVQASWQQTKILPPTVVVISYGPTWLLVPKGKKQNSGLLKQFMAKLPEIDKKTGGPKQRLLLGESMGGLNVLIAGLSYPQSFSKIASLCPGVYATSPFASLSEMRATLKRTGADPKIGFGIWMMAKNHIADEDEWKRASPLELVKRANGQYPALYLSNGLYDAYGNFEGSQMLADEAVQRGVSVEWYPLYGGHCAIDASSLARFLGF
;
A
#
# COMPACT_ATOMS: atom_id res chain seq x y z
N TYR A 1 -44.82 9.30 27.28
CA TYR A 1 -43.45 8.76 27.52
C TYR A 1 -43.32 7.31 27.06
N ARG A 2 -44.21 6.37 27.41
CA ARG A 2 -44.12 4.94 27.01
C ARG A 2 -44.11 4.72 25.49
N LYS A 3 -44.88 5.46 24.71
CA LYS A 3 -44.90 5.33 23.24
C LYS A 3 -43.61 5.80 22.58
N TRP A 4 -43.01 6.86 23.08
CA TRP A 4 -41.71 7.35 22.61
C TRP A 4 -40.57 6.40 22.97
N LEU A 5 -40.59 5.83 24.18
CA LEU A 5 -39.59 4.82 24.58
C LEU A 5 -39.64 3.58 23.67
N MET A 6 -40.86 3.11 23.37
CA MET A 6 -41.06 1.99 22.43
C MET A 6 -40.57 2.29 21.04
N LEU A 7 -40.79 3.51 20.52
CA LEU A 7 -40.29 3.92 19.20
C LEU A 7 -38.77 3.95 19.16
N ILE A 8 -38.12 4.51 20.20
CA ILE A 8 -36.66 4.54 20.31
C ILE A 8 -36.09 3.12 20.35
N LEU A 9 -36.70 2.20 21.10
CA LEU A 9 -36.25 0.82 21.16
C LEU A 9 -36.42 0.08 19.83
N LEU A 10 -37.50 0.34 19.09
CA LEU A 10 -37.74 -0.22 17.76
C LEU A 10 -36.73 0.31 16.74
N VAL A 11 -36.40 1.60 16.77
CA VAL A 11 -35.38 2.20 15.90
C VAL A 11 -33.99 1.65 16.23
N ALA A 12 -33.66 1.53 17.52
CA ALA A 12 -32.39 0.96 17.95
C ALA A 12 -32.27 -0.53 17.57
N ALA A 13 -33.33 -1.31 17.74
CA ALA A 13 -33.37 -2.72 17.34
C ALA A 13 -33.29 -2.88 15.82
N GLY A 14 -34.00 -2.01 15.06
CA GLY A 14 -33.93 -1.97 13.59
C GLY A 14 -32.51 -1.61 13.10
N TYR A 15 -31.90 -0.60 13.71
CA TYR A 15 -30.49 -0.23 13.39
C TYR A 15 -29.52 -1.36 13.73
N TYR A 16 -29.68 -2.00 14.89
CA TYR A 16 -28.85 -3.13 15.30
C TYR A 16 -29.03 -4.32 14.35
N ALA A 17 -30.24 -4.67 14.00
CA ALA A 17 -30.53 -5.73 13.04
C ALA A 17 -29.95 -5.39 11.64
N TRP A 18 -30.14 -4.15 11.17
CA TRP A 18 -29.57 -3.68 9.92
C TRP A 18 -28.05 -3.74 9.96
N ALA A 19 -27.39 -3.25 11.01
CA ALA A 19 -25.95 -3.29 11.17
C ALA A 19 -25.41 -4.72 11.19
N HIS A 20 -26.13 -5.66 11.84
CA HIS A 20 -25.75 -7.09 11.84
C HIS A 20 -25.98 -7.79 10.51
N LEU A 21 -27.07 -7.48 9.82
CA LEU A 21 -27.41 -8.10 8.53
C LEU A 21 -26.56 -7.51 7.39
N THR A 22 -26.15 -6.26 7.52
CA THR A 22 -25.26 -5.57 6.56
C THR A 22 -23.80 -5.54 7.01
N ALA A 23 -23.51 -5.95 8.27
CA ALA A 23 -22.13 -6.21 8.66
C ALA A 23 -21.55 -7.17 7.63
N ARG A 24 -20.53 -6.69 6.90
CA ARG A 24 -19.79 -7.55 5.98
C ARG A 24 -19.45 -8.81 6.75
N GLN A 25 -19.88 -9.96 6.22
CA GLN A 25 -19.38 -11.24 6.69
C GLN A 25 -17.87 -11.06 6.72
N GLY A 26 -17.26 -11.24 7.89
CA GLY A 26 -15.85 -11.00 8.09
C GLY A 26 -15.05 -11.69 7.00
N ASN A 27 -13.91 -11.14 6.65
CA ASN A 27 -13.05 -11.69 5.61
C ASN A 27 -13.04 -13.21 5.71
N GLN A 28 -13.42 -13.90 4.65
CA GLN A 28 -13.38 -15.35 4.64
C GLN A 28 -11.96 -15.76 4.96
N LYS A 29 -11.77 -16.52 6.03
CA LYS A 29 -10.47 -17.07 6.37
C LYS A 29 -10.00 -17.95 5.22
N VAL A 30 -8.86 -17.62 4.68
CA VAL A 30 -8.26 -18.39 3.59
C VAL A 30 -7.39 -19.47 4.21
N SER A 31 -7.60 -20.72 3.77
CA SER A 31 -6.72 -21.83 4.17
C SER A 31 -5.40 -21.73 3.41
N PHE A 32 -4.30 -21.59 4.12
CA PHE A 32 -2.94 -21.54 3.58
C PHE A 32 -1.95 -22.07 4.62
N ILE A 33 -0.75 -22.42 4.18
CA ILE A 33 0.36 -22.77 5.07
C ILE A 33 1.17 -21.50 5.34
N PRO A 34 1.16 -20.97 6.57
CA PRO A 34 1.87 -19.74 6.89
C PRO A 34 3.38 -19.88 6.67
N ALA A 35 4.00 -18.80 6.21
CA ALA A 35 5.44 -18.74 6.08
C ALA A 35 6.15 -18.77 7.45
N VAL A 36 7.34 -19.33 7.51
CA VAL A 36 8.20 -19.28 8.71
C VAL A 36 8.66 -17.85 8.93
N LYS A 37 8.41 -17.31 10.15
CA LYS A 37 8.63 -15.92 10.52
C LYS A 37 9.84 -15.76 11.46
N SER A 38 10.68 -14.75 11.18
CA SER A 38 11.70 -14.25 12.12
C SER A 38 11.72 -12.73 12.15
N CYS A 39 11.62 -12.11 13.33
CA CYS A 39 11.49 -10.66 13.48
C CYS A 39 12.74 -10.03 14.08
N HIS A 40 13.02 -8.79 13.67
CA HIS A 40 14.21 -8.03 14.01
C HIS A 40 13.86 -6.55 14.22
N SER A 41 14.72 -5.83 14.94
CA SER A 41 14.64 -4.38 15.10
C SER A 41 16.00 -3.73 14.93
N ALA A 42 16.04 -2.52 14.38
CA ALA A 42 17.24 -1.71 14.20
C ALA A 42 16.88 -0.22 14.37
N GLY A 43 16.91 0.27 15.60
CA GLY A 43 16.42 1.61 15.95
C GLY A 43 14.90 1.70 15.79
N GLN A 44 14.42 2.66 14.99
CA GLN A 44 13.00 2.82 14.69
C GLN A 44 12.47 1.76 13.70
N LEU A 45 13.35 1.13 12.94
CA LEU A 45 13.00 0.12 11.97
C LEU A 45 12.69 -1.20 12.66
N LYS A 46 11.49 -1.72 12.46
CA LYS A 46 11.09 -3.09 12.76
C LYS A 46 10.84 -3.82 11.46
N TYR A 47 11.19 -5.09 11.40
CA TYR A 47 10.87 -5.91 10.24
C TYR A 47 10.80 -7.39 10.60
N CYS A 48 9.95 -8.11 9.88
CA CYS A 48 9.89 -9.57 9.96
C CYS A 48 10.19 -10.18 8.59
N ILE A 49 11.00 -11.22 8.59
CA ILE A 49 11.35 -12.01 7.41
C ILE A 49 10.45 -13.25 7.41
N TYR A 50 9.82 -13.50 6.28
CA TYR A 50 8.91 -14.62 6.06
C TYR A 50 9.42 -15.50 4.92
N ARG A 51 9.60 -16.77 5.18
CA ARG A 51 10.07 -17.76 4.21
C ARG A 51 9.01 -18.85 4.03
N ALA A 52 8.56 -19.04 2.80
CA ALA A 52 7.62 -20.11 2.51
C ALA A 52 8.27 -21.48 2.80
N GLN A 53 7.49 -22.40 3.38
CA GLN A 53 7.96 -23.75 3.71
C GLN A 53 8.26 -24.59 2.45
N SER A 54 7.63 -24.24 1.31
CA SER A 54 7.89 -24.87 0.00
C SER A 54 9.19 -24.41 -0.67
N GLY A 55 9.93 -23.50 -0.06
CA GLY A 55 11.09 -22.84 -0.65
C GLY A 55 10.80 -21.49 -1.27
N THR A 56 11.82 -20.82 -1.81
CA THR A 56 11.71 -19.48 -2.42
C THR A 56 12.41 -19.43 -3.77
N ASN A 57 12.03 -18.48 -4.62
CA ASN A 57 12.65 -18.28 -5.95
C ASN A 57 14.01 -17.52 -5.91
N GLY A 58 14.44 -17.10 -4.72
CA GLY A 58 15.68 -16.37 -4.51
C GLY A 58 15.54 -14.85 -4.61
N ASN A 59 14.36 -14.32 -4.92
CA ASN A 59 14.07 -12.90 -4.85
C ASN A 59 13.69 -12.48 -3.43
N VAL A 60 13.82 -11.20 -3.11
CA VAL A 60 13.33 -10.60 -1.85
C VAL A 60 12.26 -9.56 -2.17
N LEU A 61 11.10 -9.72 -1.55
CA LEU A 61 9.96 -8.81 -1.62
C LEU A 61 9.91 -7.97 -0.34
N TYR A 62 10.14 -6.67 -0.48
CA TYR A 62 9.96 -5.71 0.60
C TYR A 62 8.51 -5.24 0.61
N HIS A 63 7.75 -5.66 1.63
CA HIS A 63 6.37 -5.25 1.84
C HIS A 63 6.30 -4.09 2.83
N LEU A 64 5.75 -2.98 2.38
CA LEU A 64 5.52 -1.78 3.15
C LEU A 64 4.03 -1.67 3.42
N HIS A 65 3.64 -1.86 4.68
CA HIS A 65 2.24 -2.00 5.09
C HIS A 65 1.43 -0.69 5.03
N GLY A 66 0.11 -0.81 5.00
CA GLY A 66 -0.83 0.29 5.13
C GLY A 66 -0.84 0.94 6.51
N ARG A 67 -1.54 2.07 6.66
CA ARG A 67 -1.64 2.78 7.94
C ARG A 67 -2.26 1.90 9.05
N ASN A 68 -1.74 2.03 10.27
CA ASN A 68 -2.17 1.30 11.47
C ASN A 68 -1.96 -0.23 11.41
N LEU A 69 -1.12 -0.71 10.50
CA LEU A 69 -0.62 -2.07 10.48
C LEU A 69 0.83 -2.10 11.00
N ASP A 70 1.42 -3.29 11.03
CA ASP A 70 2.80 -3.48 11.48
C ASP A 70 3.51 -4.57 10.67
N GLU A 71 4.74 -4.90 11.07
CA GLU A 71 5.59 -5.89 10.41
C GLU A 71 5.08 -7.34 10.53
N GLN A 72 4.03 -7.60 11.30
CA GLN A 72 3.52 -8.95 11.53
C GLN A 72 2.35 -9.35 10.64
N ILE A 73 1.82 -8.41 9.81
CA ILE A 73 0.60 -8.59 9.04
C ILE A 73 0.63 -9.74 8.02
N TRP A 74 1.82 -10.18 7.57
CA TRP A 74 1.93 -11.11 6.43
C TRP A 74 1.20 -12.44 6.63
N ASN A 75 1.26 -13.01 7.82
CA ASN A 75 0.62 -14.28 8.16
C ASN A 75 -0.78 -14.14 8.77
N ASP A 76 -1.38 -12.96 8.76
CA ASP A 76 -2.76 -12.77 9.22
C ASP A 76 -3.73 -13.45 8.25
N ASP A 77 -4.45 -14.46 8.73
CA ASP A 77 -5.38 -15.29 7.94
C ASP A 77 -6.66 -14.53 7.53
N THR A 78 -6.89 -13.35 8.09
CA THR A 78 -7.99 -12.45 7.75
C THR A 78 -7.59 -11.32 6.80
N TYR A 79 -6.30 -11.22 6.49
CA TYR A 79 -5.77 -10.16 5.62
C TYR A 79 -5.49 -10.66 4.21
N TRP A 80 -5.49 -9.79 3.22
CA TRP A 80 -5.32 -10.12 1.81
C TRP A 80 -3.99 -10.84 1.50
N THR A 81 -2.97 -10.65 2.32
CA THR A 81 -1.67 -11.34 2.17
C THR A 81 -1.79 -12.85 2.27
N SER A 82 -2.75 -13.36 3.04
CA SER A 82 -3.08 -14.79 3.10
C SER A 82 -3.58 -15.33 1.75
N MET A 83 -4.36 -14.54 1.01
CA MET A 83 -4.86 -14.90 -0.31
C MET A 83 -3.73 -15.00 -1.33
N VAL A 84 -2.72 -14.13 -1.26
CA VAL A 84 -1.53 -14.19 -2.12
C VAL A 84 -0.71 -15.44 -1.81
N GLN A 85 -0.49 -15.74 -0.53
CA GLN A 85 0.20 -16.96 -0.10
C GLN A 85 -0.54 -18.23 -0.57
N ALA A 86 -1.86 -18.27 -0.41
CA ALA A 86 -2.70 -19.37 -0.90
C ALA A 86 -2.61 -19.52 -2.44
N SER A 87 -2.61 -18.42 -3.18
CA SER A 87 -2.46 -18.43 -4.63
C SER A 87 -1.12 -19.02 -5.07
N TRP A 88 0.00 -18.64 -4.44
CA TRP A 88 1.30 -19.26 -4.71
C TRP A 88 1.30 -20.78 -4.44
N GLN A 89 0.69 -21.20 -3.33
CA GLN A 89 0.61 -22.62 -2.97
C GLN A 89 -0.24 -23.42 -3.96
N GLN A 90 -1.40 -22.90 -4.35
CA GLN A 90 -2.31 -23.53 -5.31
C GLN A 90 -1.70 -23.65 -6.70
N THR A 91 -1.01 -22.62 -7.15
CA THR A 91 -0.37 -22.56 -8.48
C THR A 91 1.03 -23.16 -8.49
N LYS A 92 1.57 -23.59 -7.34
CA LYS A 92 2.94 -24.11 -7.17
C LYS A 92 4.03 -23.13 -7.63
N ILE A 93 3.73 -21.83 -7.63
CA ILE A 93 4.73 -20.78 -7.88
C ILE A 93 5.59 -20.65 -6.65
N LEU A 94 6.92 -20.73 -6.82
CA LEU A 94 7.85 -20.44 -5.73
C LEU A 94 7.83 -18.94 -5.40
N PRO A 95 7.45 -18.54 -4.17
CA PRO A 95 7.36 -17.14 -3.80
C PRO A 95 8.75 -16.53 -3.54
N PRO A 96 8.88 -15.19 -3.52
CA PRO A 96 10.04 -14.53 -2.95
C PRO A 96 10.11 -14.73 -1.42
N THR A 97 11.29 -14.53 -0.81
CA THR A 97 11.37 -14.25 0.62
C THR A 97 10.72 -12.89 0.87
N VAL A 98 9.77 -12.81 1.80
CA VAL A 98 9.07 -11.56 2.10
C VAL A 98 9.67 -10.90 3.34
N VAL A 99 9.91 -9.60 3.25
CA VAL A 99 10.37 -8.77 4.38
C VAL A 99 9.33 -7.67 4.59
N VAL A 100 8.53 -7.78 5.64
CA VAL A 100 7.59 -6.71 6.00
C VAL A 100 8.31 -5.69 6.87
N ILE A 101 8.24 -4.43 6.46
CA ILE A 101 8.97 -3.31 7.09
C ILE A 101 7.98 -2.36 7.75
N SER A 102 8.30 -1.92 8.97
CA SER A 102 7.54 -0.94 9.72
C SER A 102 8.43 0.12 10.38
N TYR A 103 8.02 1.38 10.28
CA TYR A 103 8.53 2.50 11.07
C TYR A 103 7.46 3.03 12.04
N GLY A 104 6.49 2.18 12.37
CA GLY A 104 5.35 2.50 13.23
C GLY A 104 4.03 2.61 12.45
N PRO A 105 2.96 3.09 13.10
CA PRO A 105 1.60 3.02 12.53
C PRO A 105 1.37 3.97 11.34
N THR A 106 2.16 5.05 11.24
CA THR A 106 2.03 6.05 10.16
C THR A 106 3.40 6.65 9.84
N TRP A 107 3.82 6.53 8.59
CA TRP A 107 5.11 7.02 8.11
C TRP A 107 5.11 7.17 6.59
N LEU A 108 5.97 8.06 6.07
CA LEU A 108 6.16 8.28 4.64
C LEU A 108 7.64 8.29 4.28
N LEU A 109 7.99 7.57 3.21
CA LEU A 109 9.33 7.56 2.63
C LEU A 109 9.56 8.80 1.76
N VAL A 110 9.58 9.97 2.38
CA VAL A 110 9.85 11.24 1.68
C VAL A 110 11.31 11.66 1.86
N PRO A 111 11.87 12.43 0.91
CA PRO A 111 13.30 12.78 0.93
C PRO A 111 13.76 13.56 2.17
N LYS A 112 13.01 14.59 2.56
CA LYS A 112 13.30 15.42 3.75
C LYS A 112 12.47 14.96 4.93
N GLY A 113 11.15 15.05 4.82
CA GLY A 113 10.19 14.69 5.86
C GLY A 113 10.19 15.64 7.07
N LYS A 114 9.25 15.40 7.97
CA LYS A 114 9.13 16.10 9.24
C LYS A 114 9.23 15.14 10.41
N LYS A 115 9.71 15.61 11.56
CA LYS A 115 9.75 14.85 12.82
C LYS A 115 10.42 13.48 12.62
N GLN A 116 9.74 12.40 13.05
CA GLN A 116 10.21 11.02 12.94
C GLN A 116 10.40 10.53 11.49
N ASN A 117 9.84 11.24 10.50
CA ASN A 117 10.01 10.87 9.08
C ASN A 117 11.21 11.57 8.41
N SER A 118 11.99 12.35 9.17
CA SER A 118 13.12 13.07 8.62
C SER A 118 14.17 12.14 8.02
N GLY A 119 14.40 12.26 6.71
CA GLY A 119 15.37 11.45 5.98
C GLY A 119 15.03 9.96 5.87
N LEU A 120 13.75 9.57 6.07
CA LEU A 120 13.35 8.19 6.18
C LEU A 120 13.60 7.40 4.90
N LEU A 121 13.42 8.01 3.73
CA LEU A 121 13.74 7.38 2.44
C LEU A 121 15.21 6.96 2.37
N LYS A 122 16.13 7.88 2.75
CA LYS A 122 17.56 7.58 2.78
C LYS A 122 17.91 6.47 3.78
N GLN A 123 17.26 6.50 4.96
CA GLN A 123 17.44 5.46 5.97
C GLN A 123 16.95 4.10 5.49
N PHE A 124 15.79 4.04 4.85
CA PHE A 124 15.27 2.82 4.25
C PHE A 124 16.27 2.23 3.24
N MET A 125 16.71 3.03 2.27
CA MET A 125 17.66 2.57 1.25
C MET A 125 18.99 2.10 1.85
N ALA A 126 19.49 2.79 2.87
CA ALA A 126 20.74 2.43 3.55
C ALA A 126 20.64 1.10 4.35
N LYS A 127 19.41 0.70 4.75
CA LYS A 127 19.19 -0.54 5.49
C LYS A 127 19.02 -1.79 4.61
N LEU A 128 18.69 -1.62 3.33
CA LEU A 128 18.47 -2.75 2.43
C LEU A 128 19.67 -3.73 2.39
N PRO A 129 20.93 -3.31 2.26
CA PRO A 129 22.05 -4.26 2.22
C PRO A 129 22.22 -5.08 3.49
N GLU A 130 21.89 -4.54 4.66
CA GLU A 130 21.91 -5.27 5.94
C GLU A 130 20.83 -6.36 5.98
N ILE A 131 19.61 -6.00 5.51
CA ILE A 131 18.48 -6.94 5.46
C ILE A 131 18.73 -8.01 4.41
N ASP A 132 19.28 -7.65 3.25
CA ASP A 132 19.66 -8.60 2.19
C ASP A 132 20.60 -9.70 2.70
N LYS A 133 21.59 -9.34 3.50
CA LYS A 133 22.49 -10.34 4.12
C LYS A 133 21.74 -11.36 4.97
N LYS A 134 20.69 -10.91 5.69
CA LYS A 134 19.86 -11.81 6.54
C LYS A 134 18.90 -12.67 5.72
N THR A 135 18.58 -12.26 4.50
CA THR A 135 17.75 -13.07 3.58
C THR A 135 18.58 -14.03 2.73
N GLY A 136 19.90 -13.96 2.78
CA GLY A 136 20.82 -14.80 1.99
C GLY A 136 21.28 -14.13 0.69
N GLY A 137 21.00 -12.85 0.49
CA GLY A 137 21.29 -12.08 -0.71
C GLY A 137 20.24 -12.32 -1.81
N PRO A 138 19.51 -11.28 -2.24
CA PRO A 138 18.47 -11.41 -3.26
C PRO A 138 19.07 -11.51 -4.66
N LYS A 139 18.44 -12.32 -5.54
CA LYS A 139 18.65 -12.23 -6.99
C LYS A 139 18.09 -10.90 -7.50
N GLN A 140 16.90 -10.55 -7.03
CA GLN A 140 16.22 -9.30 -7.34
C GLN A 140 15.50 -8.78 -6.09
N ARG A 141 15.38 -7.45 -5.98
CA ARG A 141 14.54 -6.79 -4.98
C ARG A 141 13.23 -6.38 -5.63
N LEU A 142 12.13 -6.75 -4.98
CA LEU A 142 10.78 -6.39 -5.35
C LEU A 142 10.17 -5.51 -4.26
N LEU A 143 9.27 -4.61 -4.63
CA LEU A 143 8.50 -3.79 -3.71
C LEU A 143 7.02 -4.16 -3.78
N LEU A 144 6.36 -4.18 -2.62
CA LEU A 144 4.92 -4.36 -2.48
C LEU A 144 4.41 -3.42 -1.39
N GLY A 145 3.28 -2.79 -1.61
CA GLY A 145 2.64 -1.99 -0.58
C GLY A 145 1.19 -1.67 -0.88
N GLU A 146 0.40 -1.46 0.16
CA GLU A 146 -0.98 -1.05 0.06
C GLU A 146 -1.21 0.30 0.75
N SER A 147 -2.11 1.12 0.20
CA SER A 147 -2.52 2.41 0.77
C SER A 147 -1.32 3.35 1.02
N MET A 148 -1.02 3.66 2.28
CA MET A 148 0.20 4.38 2.69
C MET A 148 1.47 3.66 2.22
N GLY A 149 1.53 2.34 2.39
CA GLY A 149 2.63 1.51 1.90
C GLY A 149 2.73 1.53 0.39
N GLY A 150 1.59 1.55 -0.32
CA GLY A 150 1.52 1.69 -1.77
C GLY A 150 2.17 2.99 -2.26
N LEU A 151 1.91 4.11 -1.59
CA LEU A 151 2.60 5.37 -1.85
C LEU A 151 4.11 5.25 -1.57
N ASN A 152 4.48 4.65 -0.45
CA ASN A 152 5.88 4.50 -0.05
C ASN A 152 6.71 3.67 -1.04
N VAL A 153 6.16 2.56 -1.56
CA VAL A 153 6.88 1.74 -2.56
C VAL A 153 7.04 2.47 -3.89
N LEU A 154 6.06 3.28 -4.29
CA LEU A 154 6.17 4.12 -5.47
C LEU A 154 7.26 5.20 -5.29
N ILE A 155 7.27 5.89 -4.15
CA ILE A 155 8.30 6.90 -3.86
C ILE A 155 9.69 6.24 -3.88
N ALA A 156 9.88 5.14 -3.15
CA ALA A 156 11.17 4.47 -3.08
C ALA A 156 11.62 3.91 -4.44
N GLY A 157 10.74 3.16 -5.10
CA GLY A 157 11.09 2.48 -6.35
C GLY A 157 11.29 3.42 -7.54
N LEU A 158 10.50 4.50 -7.65
CA LEU A 158 10.66 5.49 -8.72
C LEU A 158 11.81 6.46 -8.44
N SER A 159 12.18 6.69 -7.16
CA SER A 159 13.36 7.50 -6.81
C SER A 159 14.68 6.72 -6.99
N TYR A 160 14.66 5.39 -6.85
CA TYR A 160 15.82 4.52 -6.97
C TYR A 160 15.55 3.35 -7.94
N PRO A 161 15.24 3.62 -9.22
CA PRO A 161 14.72 2.60 -10.15
C PRO A 161 15.69 1.45 -10.38
N GLN A 162 17.00 1.68 -10.27
CA GLN A 162 18.02 0.63 -10.44
C GLN A 162 18.14 -0.32 -9.24
N SER A 163 17.47 -0.01 -8.13
CA SER A 163 17.54 -0.84 -6.90
C SER A 163 16.48 -1.93 -6.85
N PHE A 164 15.47 -1.86 -7.72
CA PHE A 164 14.31 -2.73 -7.71
C PHE A 164 13.93 -3.16 -9.13
N SER A 165 13.44 -4.39 -9.28
CA SER A 165 13.00 -4.92 -10.58
C SER A 165 11.48 -4.77 -10.80
N LYS A 166 10.70 -4.80 -9.71
CA LYS A 166 9.23 -4.70 -9.76
C LYS A 166 8.70 -3.90 -8.58
N ILE A 167 7.60 -3.20 -8.82
CA ILE A 167 6.83 -2.46 -7.81
C ILE A 167 5.37 -2.86 -7.95
N ALA A 168 4.80 -3.46 -6.90
CA ALA A 168 3.37 -3.69 -6.79
C ALA A 168 2.79 -2.69 -5.79
N SER A 169 1.90 -1.84 -6.25
CA SER A 169 1.29 -0.78 -5.45
C SER A 169 -0.23 -0.89 -5.51
N LEU A 170 -0.81 -1.19 -4.35
CA LEU A 170 -2.24 -1.42 -4.20
C LEU A 170 -2.88 -0.18 -3.56
N CYS A 171 -3.94 0.34 -4.17
CA CYS A 171 -4.70 1.49 -3.67
C CYS A 171 -3.81 2.64 -3.13
N PRO A 172 -2.73 3.03 -3.84
CA PRO A 172 -1.75 3.97 -3.30
C PRO A 172 -2.34 5.35 -3.04
N GLY A 173 -1.83 6.04 -2.03
CA GLY A 173 -2.18 7.43 -1.75
C GLY A 173 -1.61 8.41 -2.78
N VAL A 174 -1.92 8.21 -4.06
CA VAL A 174 -1.50 9.10 -5.16
C VAL A 174 -2.62 10.08 -5.46
N TYR A 175 -2.30 11.37 -5.41
CA TYR A 175 -3.24 12.46 -5.65
C TYR A 175 -2.65 13.47 -6.64
N ALA A 176 -3.50 13.94 -7.57
CA ALA A 176 -3.14 15.04 -8.47
C ALA A 176 -3.07 16.37 -7.74
N THR A 177 -3.88 16.55 -6.68
CA THR A 177 -3.95 17.78 -5.88
C THR A 177 -2.96 17.73 -4.72
N SER A 178 -2.17 18.78 -4.59
CA SER A 178 -1.20 18.95 -3.51
C SER A 178 -1.88 19.01 -2.13
N PRO A 179 -1.29 18.44 -1.07
CA PRO A 179 -1.77 18.65 0.30
C PRO A 179 -1.57 20.10 0.79
N PHE A 180 -0.86 20.92 0.03
CA PHE A 180 -0.66 22.36 0.31
C PHE A 180 -1.59 23.25 -0.51
N ALA A 181 -2.46 22.67 -1.34
CA ALA A 181 -3.48 23.38 -2.11
C ALA A 181 -4.46 24.15 -1.24
N SER A 182 -5.15 25.13 -1.81
CA SER A 182 -6.19 25.91 -1.14
C SER A 182 -7.40 25.05 -0.74
N LEU A 183 -8.18 25.50 0.22
CA LEU A 183 -9.41 24.83 0.65
C LEU A 183 -10.43 24.69 -0.50
N SER A 184 -10.48 25.64 -1.43
CA SER A 184 -11.34 25.58 -2.61
C SER A 184 -10.93 24.45 -3.55
N GLU A 185 -9.64 24.31 -3.82
CA GLU A 185 -9.08 23.22 -4.64
C GLU A 185 -9.30 21.85 -3.99
N MET A 186 -9.10 21.78 -2.65
CA MET A 186 -9.37 20.54 -1.89
C MET A 186 -10.84 20.13 -1.99
N ARG A 187 -11.78 21.09 -1.85
CA ARG A 187 -13.22 20.82 -2.02
C ARG A 187 -13.55 20.37 -3.43
N ALA A 188 -12.99 21.01 -4.44
CA ALA A 188 -13.15 20.61 -5.84
C ALA A 188 -12.66 19.19 -6.08
N THR A 189 -11.49 18.84 -5.50
CA THR A 189 -10.93 17.49 -5.58
C THR A 189 -11.84 16.46 -4.93
N LEU A 190 -12.30 16.68 -3.70
CA LEU A 190 -13.22 15.77 -3.02
C LEU A 190 -14.50 15.53 -3.85
N LYS A 191 -15.08 16.60 -4.41
CA LYS A 191 -16.26 16.49 -5.27
C LYS A 191 -15.99 15.71 -6.56
N ARG A 192 -14.86 15.95 -7.21
CA ARG A 192 -14.47 15.30 -8.47
C ARG A 192 -14.16 13.82 -8.30
N THR A 193 -13.43 13.48 -7.24
CA THR A 193 -12.97 12.11 -6.98
C THR A 193 -13.99 11.24 -6.26
N GLY A 194 -15.08 11.83 -5.74
CA GLY A 194 -16.05 11.11 -4.91
C GLY A 194 -15.50 10.68 -3.53
N ALA A 195 -14.39 11.27 -3.10
CA ALA A 195 -13.80 10.97 -1.79
C ALA A 195 -14.73 11.36 -0.65
N ASP A 196 -14.77 10.53 0.40
CA ASP A 196 -15.43 10.92 1.66
C ASP A 196 -14.71 12.14 2.26
N PRO A 197 -15.43 13.25 2.55
CA PRO A 197 -14.80 14.48 3.03
C PRO A 197 -14.02 14.32 4.34
N LYS A 198 -14.45 13.45 5.25
CA LYS A 198 -13.76 13.19 6.52
C LYS A 198 -12.45 12.44 6.28
N ILE A 199 -12.50 11.44 5.41
CA ILE A 199 -11.31 10.65 5.03
C ILE A 199 -10.35 11.55 4.27
N GLY A 200 -10.79 12.27 3.25
CA GLY A 200 -9.95 13.16 2.45
C GLY A 200 -9.27 14.25 3.27
N PHE A 201 -9.99 14.87 4.22
CA PHE A 201 -9.41 15.84 5.14
C PHE A 201 -8.35 15.20 6.06
N GLY A 202 -8.63 14.00 6.59
CA GLY A 202 -7.68 13.26 7.43
C GLY A 202 -6.37 12.93 6.70
N ILE A 203 -6.46 12.51 5.44
CA ILE A 203 -5.30 12.23 4.59
C ILE A 203 -4.52 13.52 4.30
N TRP A 204 -5.21 14.59 3.97
CA TRP A 204 -4.60 15.90 3.73
C TRP A 204 -3.81 16.39 4.95
N MET A 205 -4.41 16.32 6.15
CA MET A 205 -3.72 16.66 7.40
C MET A 205 -2.52 15.75 7.67
N MET A 206 -2.68 14.44 7.43
CA MET A 206 -1.59 13.48 7.58
C MET A 206 -0.42 13.84 6.64
N ALA A 207 -0.68 14.10 5.37
CA ALA A 207 0.35 14.47 4.40
C ALA A 207 1.10 15.74 4.86
N LYS A 208 0.39 16.79 5.27
CA LYS A 208 0.99 18.03 5.81
C LYS A 208 1.85 17.80 7.07
N ASN A 209 1.52 16.80 7.87
CA ASN A 209 2.30 16.47 9.07
C ASN A 209 3.59 15.71 8.75
N HIS A 210 3.68 15.05 7.58
CA HIS A 210 4.82 14.22 7.20
C HIS A 210 5.71 14.87 6.14
N ILE A 211 5.14 15.63 5.21
CA ILE A 211 5.82 16.31 4.10
C ILE A 211 6.23 17.71 4.54
N ALA A 212 7.45 18.11 4.25
CA ALA A 212 8.00 19.39 4.73
C ALA A 212 7.30 20.61 4.09
N ASP A 213 7.21 20.60 2.77
CA ASP A 213 6.71 21.72 1.96
C ASP A 213 6.16 21.24 0.61
N GLU A 214 5.61 22.17 -0.17
CA GLU A 214 5.10 21.94 -1.53
C GLU A 214 6.17 21.40 -2.47
N ASP A 215 7.40 21.86 -2.36
CA ASP A 215 8.50 21.42 -3.21
C ASP A 215 8.90 19.98 -2.91
N GLU A 216 8.85 19.59 -1.64
CA GLU A 216 9.06 18.20 -1.28
C GLU A 216 7.96 17.30 -1.83
N TRP A 217 6.68 17.74 -1.70
CA TRP A 217 5.57 16.99 -2.27
C TRP A 217 5.75 16.76 -3.77
N LYS A 218 6.10 17.80 -4.54
CA LYS A 218 6.39 17.69 -5.97
C LYS A 218 7.55 16.73 -6.26
N ARG A 219 8.59 16.76 -5.44
CA ARG A 219 9.73 15.83 -5.60
C ARG A 219 9.39 14.38 -5.27
N ALA A 220 8.51 14.15 -4.29
CA ALA A 220 8.11 12.83 -3.81
C ALA A 220 6.86 12.29 -4.52
N SER A 221 6.10 13.12 -5.22
CA SER A 221 4.89 12.69 -5.94
C SER A 221 5.22 11.62 -6.99
N PRO A 222 4.59 10.44 -6.94
CA PRO A 222 4.78 9.41 -7.96
C PRO A 222 4.48 9.90 -9.38
N LEU A 223 3.50 10.80 -9.55
CA LEU A 223 3.17 11.43 -10.83
C LEU A 223 4.34 12.27 -11.38
N GLU A 224 5.06 12.98 -10.51
CA GLU A 224 6.22 13.74 -10.92
C GLU A 224 7.48 12.88 -11.08
N LEU A 225 7.61 11.83 -10.29
CA LEU A 225 8.72 10.88 -10.41
C LEU A 225 8.66 10.12 -11.72
N VAL A 226 7.49 9.61 -12.11
CA VAL A 226 7.34 8.87 -13.37
C VAL A 226 7.56 9.73 -14.60
N LYS A 227 7.21 11.03 -14.55
CA LYS A 227 7.50 11.98 -15.65
C LYS A 227 8.99 12.15 -15.95
N ARG A 228 9.84 11.88 -14.96
CA ARG A 228 11.30 11.92 -15.10
C ARG A 228 11.89 10.60 -15.56
N ALA A 229 11.04 9.60 -15.80
CA ALA A 229 11.47 8.28 -16.24
C ALA A 229 12.24 8.41 -17.56
N ASN A 230 13.48 7.94 -17.54
CA ASN A 230 14.35 7.78 -18.70
C ASN A 230 15.14 6.49 -18.53
N GLY A 231 15.16 5.66 -19.54
CA GLY A 231 15.84 4.36 -19.48
C GLY A 231 15.05 3.26 -18.75
N GLN A 232 15.76 2.39 -18.05
CA GLN A 232 15.17 1.20 -17.43
C GLN A 232 14.51 1.52 -16.08
N TYR A 233 13.22 1.22 -15.97
CA TYR A 233 12.42 1.34 -14.75
C TYR A 233 11.89 -0.01 -14.30
N PRO A 234 11.57 -0.18 -13.00
CA PRO A 234 10.88 -1.37 -12.51
C PRO A 234 9.55 -1.57 -13.21
N ALA A 235 9.16 -2.82 -13.48
CA ALA A 235 7.79 -3.10 -13.90
C ALA A 235 6.80 -2.73 -12.79
N LEU A 236 5.68 -2.10 -13.14
CA LEU A 236 4.67 -1.63 -12.23
C LEU A 236 3.42 -2.53 -12.27
N TYR A 237 2.96 -2.95 -11.11
CA TYR A 237 1.62 -3.45 -10.88
C TYR A 237 0.87 -2.39 -10.07
N LEU A 238 -0.19 -1.85 -10.63
CA LEU A 238 -1.03 -0.86 -9.98
C LEU A 238 -2.45 -1.40 -9.88
N SER A 239 -3.09 -1.29 -8.71
CA SER A 239 -4.50 -1.61 -8.56
C SER A 239 -5.21 -0.61 -7.67
N ASN A 240 -6.48 -0.35 -7.96
CA ASN A 240 -7.33 0.50 -7.12
C ASN A 240 -8.79 0.10 -7.26
N GLY A 241 -9.55 0.27 -6.19
CA GLY A 241 -11.00 0.04 -6.22
C GLY A 241 -11.73 1.19 -6.92
N LEU A 242 -12.68 0.86 -7.78
CA LEU A 242 -13.51 1.83 -8.50
C LEU A 242 -14.35 2.73 -7.56
N TYR A 243 -14.66 2.23 -6.36
CA TYR A 243 -15.46 2.93 -5.34
C TYR A 243 -14.62 3.27 -4.11
N ASP A 244 -13.36 3.63 -4.33
CA ASP A 244 -12.44 3.98 -3.26
C ASP A 244 -12.81 5.33 -2.63
N ALA A 245 -13.34 5.29 -1.42
CA ALA A 245 -13.74 6.47 -0.67
C ALA A 245 -12.58 7.40 -0.25
N TYR A 246 -11.34 6.98 -0.48
CA TYR A 246 -10.14 7.82 -0.27
C TYR A 246 -9.87 8.78 -1.44
N GLY A 247 -10.53 8.56 -2.60
CA GLY A 247 -10.41 9.43 -3.78
C GLY A 247 -9.06 9.32 -4.51
N ASN A 248 -8.33 8.25 -4.31
CA ASN A 248 -7.01 8.03 -4.93
C ASN A 248 -7.07 7.24 -6.26
N PHE A 249 -8.27 6.85 -6.72
CA PHE A 249 -8.44 6.17 -8.00
C PHE A 249 -7.94 7.03 -9.17
N GLU A 250 -8.35 8.31 -9.21
CA GLU A 250 -7.95 9.26 -10.25
C GLU A 250 -6.42 9.37 -10.35
N GLY A 251 -5.73 9.57 -9.20
CA GLY A 251 -4.28 9.67 -9.17
C GLY A 251 -3.58 8.39 -9.61
N SER A 252 -4.14 7.23 -9.24
CA SER A 252 -3.61 5.92 -9.66
C SER A 252 -3.76 5.70 -11.17
N GLN A 253 -4.92 6.06 -11.74
CA GLN A 253 -5.15 6.02 -13.19
C GLN A 253 -4.18 6.94 -13.94
N MET A 254 -4.04 8.20 -13.50
CA MET A 254 -3.10 9.16 -14.09
C MET A 254 -1.66 8.64 -14.04
N LEU A 255 -1.26 7.98 -12.95
CA LEU A 255 0.07 7.38 -12.82
C LEU A 255 0.27 6.25 -13.82
N ALA A 256 -0.73 5.37 -14.00
CA ALA A 256 -0.68 4.29 -14.97
C ALA A 256 -0.55 4.83 -16.40
N ASP A 257 -1.37 5.81 -16.75
CA ASP A 257 -1.36 6.44 -18.08
C ASP A 257 -0.03 7.12 -18.40
N GLU A 258 0.52 7.91 -17.47
CA GLU A 258 1.82 8.56 -17.63
C GLU A 258 2.95 7.54 -17.73
N ALA A 259 2.94 6.48 -16.93
CA ALA A 259 3.95 5.43 -16.96
C ALA A 259 3.97 4.71 -18.31
N VAL A 260 2.80 4.37 -18.86
CA VAL A 260 2.68 3.80 -20.22
C VAL A 260 3.25 4.73 -21.27
N GLN A 261 2.91 6.04 -21.20
CA GLN A 261 3.45 7.05 -22.14
C GLN A 261 4.98 7.16 -22.10
N ARG A 262 5.59 6.87 -20.94
CA ARG A 262 7.05 6.86 -20.74
C ARG A 262 7.70 5.52 -21.09
N GLY A 263 6.94 4.55 -21.57
CA GLY A 263 7.47 3.23 -21.93
C GLY A 263 7.79 2.34 -20.72
N VAL A 264 7.28 2.67 -19.54
CA VAL A 264 7.37 1.81 -18.35
C VAL A 264 6.38 0.66 -18.51
N SER A 265 6.80 -0.56 -18.22
CA SER A 265 5.91 -1.74 -18.20
C SER A 265 4.91 -1.61 -17.05
N VAL A 266 3.61 -1.58 -17.36
CA VAL A 266 2.55 -1.37 -16.38
C VAL A 266 1.46 -2.43 -16.55
N GLU A 267 1.10 -3.08 -15.44
CA GLU A 267 -0.14 -3.83 -15.28
C GLU A 267 -1.09 -2.97 -14.43
N TRP A 268 -2.17 -2.44 -15.04
CA TRP A 268 -3.17 -1.62 -14.35
C TRP A 268 -4.48 -2.38 -14.15
N TYR A 269 -4.91 -2.46 -12.90
CA TYR A 269 -6.11 -3.18 -12.47
C TYR A 269 -7.10 -2.27 -11.75
N PRO A 270 -8.05 -1.65 -12.46
CA PRO A 270 -9.22 -1.03 -11.85
C PRO A 270 -10.17 -2.14 -11.38
N LEU A 271 -10.31 -2.32 -10.08
CA LEU A 271 -11.03 -3.44 -9.48
C LEU A 271 -12.41 -3.01 -8.97
N TYR A 272 -13.41 -3.88 -9.14
CA TYR A 272 -14.72 -3.65 -8.53
C TYR A 272 -14.63 -3.82 -7.02
N GLY A 273 -14.76 -2.72 -6.28
CA GLY A 273 -14.65 -2.69 -4.82
C GLY A 273 -14.25 -1.33 -4.27
N GLY A 274 -14.11 -1.27 -2.94
CA GLY A 274 -13.68 -0.10 -2.20
C GLY A 274 -12.16 -0.02 -2.03
N HIS A 275 -11.73 0.67 -0.97
CA HIS A 275 -10.30 0.85 -0.68
C HIS A 275 -9.55 -0.47 -0.58
N CYS A 276 -8.46 -0.58 -1.32
CA CYS A 276 -7.62 -1.77 -1.41
C CYS A 276 -8.35 -3.05 -1.87
N ALA A 277 -9.31 -2.93 -2.78
CA ALA A 277 -9.77 -4.10 -3.53
C ALA A 277 -8.56 -4.79 -4.20
N ILE A 278 -8.53 -6.12 -4.16
CA ILE A 278 -7.39 -6.91 -4.62
C ILE A 278 -7.80 -8.04 -5.55
N ASP A 279 -6.97 -8.28 -6.57
CA ASP A 279 -6.88 -9.55 -7.28
C ASP A 279 -5.61 -10.30 -6.84
N ALA A 280 -5.77 -11.20 -5.87
CA ALA A 280 -4.65 -11.92 -5.29
C ALA A 280 -3.93 -12.82 -6.30
N SER A 281 -4.63 -13.34 -7.30
CA SER A 281 -4.07 -14.24 -8.30
C SER A 281 -3.17 -13.51 -9.29
N SER A 282 -3.59 -12.35 -9.80
CA SER A 282 -2.77 -11.52 -10.68
C SER A 282 -1.56 -10.97 -9.94
N LEU A 283 -1.73 -10.50 -8.69
CA LEU A 283 -0.64 -10.03 -7.86
C LEU A 283 0.37 -11.14 -7.56
N ALA A 284 -0.10 -12.33 -7.17
CA ALA A 284 0.76 -13.49 -6.91
C ALA A 284 1.60 -13.88 -8.13
N ARG A 285 1.00 -13.85 -9.33
CA ARG A 285 1.69 -14.09 -10.61
C ARG A 285 2.74 -13.01 -10.87
N PHE A 286 2.39 -11.73 -10.75
CA PHE A 286 3.32 -10.61 -10.97
C PHE A 286 4.56 -10.71 -10.07
N LEU A 287 4.38 -11.07 -8.80
CA LEU A 287 5.46 -11.15 -7.81
C LEU A 287 6.26 -12.47 -7.86
N GLY A 288 5.70 -13.52 -8.43
CA GLY A 288 6.30 -14.86 -8.43
C GLY A 288 7.31 -15.12 -9.55
N PHE A 289 7.26 -14.33 -10.63
CA PHE A 289 8.09 -14.51 -11.84
C PHE A 289 9.16 -13.44 -11.98
#